data_9f44290992a5311c26658b44fe0f662c
#
_entry.id   9f44290992a5311c26658b44fe0f662c
#
_cell.length_a   1.000
_cell.length_b   1.000
_cell.length_c   1.000
_cell.angle_alpha   90.00
_cell.angle_beta   90.00
_cell.angle_gamma   90.00
#
_symmetry.space_group_name_H-M   'P 1'
#
loop_
_entity.id
_entity.type
_entity.pdbx_description
1 polymer ?
#
loop_
_entity_poly.entity_id
_entity_poly.type
_entity_poly.pdbx_seq_one_letter_code
_entity_poly.pdbx_strand_id
1 'polypeptide(L)'
;MSLNGWLMSIMIRGMVIDMNDKQLATLAQLQAFLDGTTAVDFTVAAEERYDFIARILQRFGYRLLPRAGKGVVLRFLERVSGYSRQQLTRLVKRGAGRRPLAKRYGASRTSFARTYTSADVRLLADTDTLHSTLSGLATKKLMERAYRIFGDARYERLAVISVAHLYNLRQRPGYQRLRQVWTKTRPVTVAIGERRAPSPNNQPGYLRVDSVHQGDQDGIKGVYHINTVDCVTQYEGVATCERISEAFLIPVLDALLDSFPFVIKGFHSDNGSEYINHDVAKLLNKLLIEEQTKSRSRHCNDNAQAESKNAAIVRKHLGYSHIPQRFATLVNTFCREHLNPYINFHRPCLFAETITDTKGRQRKRYPYKLMMTPYEKLKSLHRAEQFLKPGVTFEQLDVQAGAMSDNDVAQRLNEARALLFKTIFNRSKKAA
;
A
#
# COMPACT_ATOMS: atom_id res chain seq x y z
N MET A 1 -24.56 -10.91 52.24
CA MET A 1 -23.48 -9.92 52.00
C MET A 1 -22.71 -10.34 50.74
N SER A 2 -23.04 -9.72 49.64
CA SER A 2 -22.49 -10.06 48.33
C SER A 2 -21.06 -9.48 48.19
N LEU A 3 -20.08 -10.35 48.06
CA LEU A 3 -18.67 -10.02 47.81
C LEU A 3 -18.43 -9.92 46.28
N ASN A 4 -18.75 -8.79 45.70
CA ASN A 4 -18.34 -8.53 44.33
C ASN A 4 -16.87 -8.11 44.31
N GLY A 5 -15.98 -9.11 44.17
CA GLY A 5 -14.59 -8.90 43.79
C GLY A 5 -14.53 -8.58 42.31
N TRP A 6 -14.02 -7.42 41.98
CA TRP A 6 -13.81 -7.02 40.57
C TRP A 6 -12.60 -7.74 40.00
N LEU A 7 -12.81 -8.41 38.88
CA LEU A 7 -11.80 -9.13 38.13
C LEU A 7 -11.19 -8.18 37.08
N MET A 8 -9.88 -8.05 37.07
CA MET A 8 -9.14 -7.29 36.08
C MET A 8 -8.48 -8.27 35.10
N SER A 9 -8.82 -8.18 33.86
CA SER A 9 -8.32 -9.09 32.81
C SER A 9 -7.02 -8.61 32.16
N ILE A 10 -6.05 -9.49 32.07
CA ILE A 10 -4.76 -9.28 31.41
C ILE A 10 -4.75 -10.07 30.12
N MET A 11 -4.49 -9.43 29.00
CA MET A 11 -4.26 -10.13 27.74
C MET A 11 -2.76 -10.27 27.44
N ILE A 12 -2.27 -11.49 27.46
CA ILE A 12 -0.94 -11.86 26.97
C ILE A 12 -1.15 -12.86 25.84
N ARG A 13 -0.99 -12.45 24.60
CA ARG A 13 -1.06 -13.29 23.39
C ARG A 13 -2.23 -14.29 23.39
N GLY A 14 -3.42 -13.80 23.67
CA GLY A 14 -4.64 -14.62 23.67
C GLY A 14 -4.96 -15.32 25.00
N MET A 15 -4.20 -15.09 26.07
CA MET A 15 -4.49 -15.56 27.42
C MET A 15 -5.11 -14.43 28.24
N VAL A 16 -6.29 -14.67 28.80
CA VAL A 16 -6.95 -13.75 29.74
C VAL A 16 -6.61 -14.21 31.17
N ILE A 17 -5.97 -13.36 31.96
CA ILE A 17 -5.64 -13.63 33.36
C ILE A 17 -6.45 -12.69 34.23
N ASP A 18 -7.28 -13.25 35.11
CA ASP A 18 -8.04 -12.48 36.07
C ASP A 18 -7.16 -12.06 37.27
N MET A 19 -7.07 -10.75 37.51
CA MET A 19 -6.23 -10.18 38.57
C MET A 19 -7.05 -9.65 39.73
N ASN A 20 -6.70 -10.09 40.95
CA ASN A 20 -7.31 -9.58 42.17
C ASN A 20 -6.52 -8.38 42.73
N ASP A 21 -7.00 -7.17 42.47
CA ASP A 21 -6.38 -5.93 42.95
C ASP A 21 -6.44 -5.71 44.46
N LYS A 22 -7.20 -6.55 45.21
CA LYS A 22 -7.36 -6.42 46.64
C LYS A 22 -6.06 -6.67 47.42
N GLN A 23 -5.13 -7.42 46.83
CA GLN A 23 -3.83 -7.70 47.45
C GLN A 23 -2.85 -6.52 47.38
N LEU A 24 -3.12 -5.49 46.58
CA LEU A 24 -2.33 -4.28 46.51
C LEU A 24 -2.77 -3.28 47.56
N ALA A 25 -2.21 -3.38 48.80
CA ALA A 25 -2.58 -2.57 49.95
C ALA A 25 -1.58 -1.45 50.26
N THR A 26 -0.31 -1.59 49.88
CA THR A 26 0.77 -0.64 50.19
C THR A 26 1.41 0.01 48.94
N LEU A 27 2.01 1.19 49.13
CA LEU A 27 2.75 1.86 48.04
C LEU A 27 3.95 1.04 47.53
N ALA A 28 4.60 0.27 48.40
CA ALA A 28 5.68 -0.62 48.03
C ALA A 28 5.20 -1.73 47.08
N GLN A 29 4.04 -2.30 47.38
CA GLN A 29 3.38 -3.31 46.51
C GLN A 29 2.98 -2.72 45.15
N LEU A 30 2.48 -1.47 45.10
CA LEU A 30 2.20 -0.80 43.83
C LEU A 30 3.48 -0.55 43.03
N GLN A 31 4.57 -0.18 43.67
CA GLN A 31 5.85 0.01 42.99
C GLN A 31 6.40 -1.31 42.47
N ALA A 32 6.39 -2.38 43.28
CA ALA A 32 6.81 -3.71 42.88
C ALA A 32 5.99 -4.25 41.68
N PHE A 33 4.67 -4.00 41.68
CA PHE A 33 3.79 -4.34 40.58
C PHE A 33 4.20 -3.59 39.29
N LEU A 34 4.45 -2.29 39.37
CA LEU A 34 4.89 -1.49 38.21
C LEU A 34 6.23 -1.99 37.64
N ASP A 35 7.17 -2.35 38.50
CA ASP A 35 8.50 -2.81 38.12
C ASP A 35 8.47 -4.24 37.54
N GLY A 36 7.61 -5.11 38.07
CA GLY A 36 7.48 -6.51 37.65
C GLY A 36 6.60 -6.72 36.40
N THR A 37 5.81 -5.73 35.97
CA THR A 37 4.81 -5.89 34.91
C THR A 37 5.02 -5.00 33.70
N THR A 38 6.26 -4.58 33.42
CA THR A 38 6.58 -3.68 32.30
C THR A 38 6.19 -4.23 30.92
N ALA A 39 6.19 -5.55 30.76
CA ALA A 39 5.86 -6.23 29.49
C ALA A 39 4.37 -6.63 29.36
N VAL A 40 3.52 -6.24 30.30
CA VAL A 40 2.11 -6.67 30.37
C VAL A 40 1.16 -5.49 30.24
N ASP A 41 0.18 -5.59 29.34
CA ASP A 41 -0.87 -4.59 29.18
C ASP A 41 -2.10 -4.97 30.01
N PHE A 42 -2.63 -3.99 30.77
CA PHE A 42 -3.80 -4.16 31.61
C PHE A 42 -4.97 -3.36 31.05
N THR A 43 -6.18 -3.94 31.10
CA THR A 43 -7.37 -3.26 30.60
C THR A 43 -8.50 -3.35 31.66
N VAL A 44 -9.00 -2.20 32.09
CA VAL A 44 -10.24 -2.09 32.87
C VAL A 44 -11.37 -1.74 31.91
N ALA A 45 -12.53 -2.40 32.06
CA ALA A 45 -13.72 -2.13 31.27
C ALA A 45 -14.08 -0.64 31.31
N ALA A 46 -14.47 -0.08 30.17
CA ALA A 46 -14.65 1.38 30.00
C ALA A 46 -15.73 1.95 30.98
N GLU A 47 -16.72 1.14 31.30
CA GLU A 47 -17.81 1.48 32.24
C GLU A 47 -17.31 1.58 33.67
N GLU A 48 -16.33 0.78 34.06
CA GLU A 48 -15.87 0.60 35.44
C GLU A 48 -14.66 1.49 35.80
N ARG A 49 -14.02 2.10 34.83
CA ARG A 49 -12.79 2.88 35.03
C ARG A 49 -12.92 3.99 36.09
N TYR A 50 -14.05 4.66 36.13
CA TYR A 50 -14.27 5.75 37.10
C TYR A 50 -14.39 5.22 38.55
N ASP A 51 -15.11 4.14 38.72
CA ASP A 51 -15.29 3.50 40.05
C ASP A 51 -13.96 2.86 40.49
N PHE A 52 -13.23 2.25 39.60
CA PHE A 52 -11.89 1.73 39.86
C PHE A 52 -10.95 2.84 40.35
N ILE A 53 -10.87 3.96 39.59
CA ILE A 53 -10.05 5.10 39.98
C ILE A 53 -10.44 5.66 41.33
N ALA A 54 -11.76 5.81 41.61
CA ALA A 54 -12.27 6.32 42.89
C ALA A 54 -11.85 5.41 44.05
N ARG A 55 -12.01 4.08 43.90
CA ARG A 55 -11.62 3.09 44.91
C ARG A 55 -10.12 3.12 45.21
N ILE A 56 -9.28 3.17 44.20
CA ILE A 56 -7.81 3.24 44.35
C ILE A 56 -7.42 4.52 45.09
N LEU A 57 -7.96 5.67 44.68
CA LEU A 57 -7.68 6.96 45.33
C LEU A 57 -8.08 6.97 46.81
N GLN A 58 -9.19 6.32 47.15
CA GLN A 58 -9.67 6.19 48.52
C GLN A 58 -8.79 5.21 49.30
N ARG A 59 -8.53 3.99 48.79
CA ARG A 59 -7.74 2.93 49.41
C ARG A 59 -6.37 3.41 49.86
N PHE A 60 -5.68 4.17 48.98
CA PHE A 60 -4.35 4.68 49.27
C PHE A 60 -4.32 6.06 49.93
N GLY A 61 -5.45 6.61 50.31
CA GLY A 61 -5.51 7.93 50.97
C GLY A 61 -4.79 9.01 50.13
N TYR A 62 -4.96 9.00 48.81
CA TYR A 62 -4.16 9.77 47.85
C TYR A 62 -3.92 11.23 48.24
N ARG A 63 -4.89 11.88 48.89
CA ARG A 63 -4.80 13.29 49.31
C ARG A 63 -3.65 13.51 50.33
N LEU A 64 -3.46 12.57 51.25
CA LEU A 64 -2.52 12.64 52.35
C LEU A 64 -1.11 12.17 51.96
N LEU A 65 -0.96 11.57 50.75
CA LEU A 65 0.30 11.06 50.32
C LEU A 65 1.32 12.19 50.00
N PRO A 66 2.62 11.96 50.28
CA PRO A 66 3.68 12.82 49.79
C PRO A 66 3.78 12.79 48.27
N ARG A 67 4.50 13.76 47.67
CA ARG A 67 4.63 13.91 46.22
C ARG A 67 5.08 12.63 45.52
N ALA A 68 6.05 11.91 46.09
CA ALA A 68 6.54 10.64 45.57
C ALA A 68 5.44 9.57 45.53
N GLY A 69 4.72 9.36 46.63
CA GLY A 69 3.61 8.40 46.73
C GLY A 69 2.47 8.73 45.76
N LYS A 70 2.11 10.01 45.61
CA LYS A 70 1.17 10.46 44.60
C LYS A 70 1.60 10.06 43.18
N GLY A 71 2.92 10.16 42.92
CA GLY A 71 3.52 9.75 41.66
C GLY A 71 3.36 8.27 41.36
N VAL A 72 3.56 7.40 42.35
CA VAL A 72 3.39 5.93 42.24
C VAL A 72 1.93 5.58 41.93
N VAL A 73 0.99 6.11 42.70
CA VAL A 73 -0.45 5.84 42.49
C VAL A 73 -0.90 6.31 41.10
N LEU A 74 -0.45 7.47 40.64
CA LEU A 74 -0.81 7.95 39.31
C LEU A 74 -0.20 7.11 38.19
N ARG A 75 1.02 6.61 38.30
CA ARG A 75 1.62 5.68 37.33
C ARG A 75 0.88 4.36 37.27
N PHE A 76 0.47 3.83 38.45
CA PHE A 76 -0.35 2.64 38.51
C PHE A 76 -1.71 2.82 37.81
N LEU A 77 -2.41 3.92 38.12
CA LEU A 77 -3.68 4.22 37.45
C LEU A 77 -3.54 4.43 35.94
N GLU A 78 -2.46 5.06 35.48
CA GLU A 78 -2.13 5.26 34.06
C GLU A 78 -1.96 3.91 33.36
N ARG A 79 -1.16 3.02 33.96
CA ARG A 79 -0.87 1.68 33.45
C ARG A 79 -2.13 0.82 33.34
N VAL A 80 -3.00 0.86 34.35
CA VAL A 80 -4.14 -0.05 34.47
C VAL A 80 -5.42 0.48 33.82
N SER A 81 -5.65 1.79 33.84
CA SER A 81 -6.88 2.37 33.26
C SER A 81 -6.75 2.73 31.78
N GLY A 82 -5.52 2.83 31.25
CA GLY A 82 -5.27 3.30 29.89
C GLY A 82 -5.57 4.81 29.69
N TYR A 83 -5.81 5.56 30.76
CA TYR A 83 -5.99 7.01 30.68
C TYR A 83 -4.65 7.74 30.73
N SER A 84 -4.53 8.82 29.95
CA SER A 84 -3.35 9.66 29.97
C SER A 84 -3.14 10.34 31.32
N ARG A 85 -1.91 10.67 31.63
CA ARG A 85 -1.52 11.41 32.87
C ARG A 85 -2.34 12.68 33.07
N GLN A 86 -2.61 13.42 32.01
CA GLN A 86 -3.40 14.66 32.07
C GLN A 86 -4.86 14.37 32.43
N GLN A 87 -5.44 13.32 31.88
CA GLN A 87 -6.81 12.90 32.14
C GLN A 87 -6.96 12.43 33.60
N LEU A 88 -6.03 11.62 34.09
CA LEU A 88 -6.01 11.18 35.49
C LEU A 88 -5.87 12.36 36.44
N THR A 89 -4.99 13.31 36.18
CA THR A 89 -4.84 14.52 37.01
C THR A 89 -6.13 15.31 37.12
N ARG A 90 -6.90 15.44 36.01
CA ARG A 90 -8.22 16.08 35.99
C ARG A 90 -9.25 15.28 36.80
N LEU A 91 -9.24 13.93 36.70
CA LEU A 91 -10.14 13.06 37.48
C LEU A 91 -9.84 13.10 38.94
N VAL A 92 -8.56 13.04 39.35
CA VAL A 92 -8.11 13.17 40.73
C VAL A 92 -8.52 14.52 41.32
N LYS A 93 -8.35 15.64 40.61
CA LYS A 93 -8.80 16.97 41.03
C LYS A 93 -10.34 17.02 41.23
N ARG A 94 -11.08 16.33 40.36
CA ARG A 94 -12.56 16.21 40.47
C ARG A 94 -12.96 15.31 41.67
N GLY A 95 -12.33 14.15 41.83
CA GLY A 95 -12.55 13.23 42.92
C GLY A 95 -12.11 13.76 44.29
N ALA A 96 -11.35 14.87 44.31
CA ALA A 96 -11.00 15.60 45.50
C ALA A 96 -12.21 16.34 46.12
N GLY A 97 -13.32 16.53 45.39
CA GLY A 97 -14.58 17.05 45.91
C GLY A 97 -15.41 15.97 46.64
N ARG A 98 -16.43 16.37 47.39
CA ARG A 98 -17.36 15.46 48.07
C ARG A 98 -18.29 14.67 47.12
N ARG A 99 -18.23 14.91 45.80
CA ARG A 99 -19.11 14.28 44.80
C ARG A 99 -18.43 13.05 44.19
N PRO A 100 -19.18 11.94 43.96
CA PRO A 100 -18.63 10.77 43.31
C PRO A 100 -18.10 11.09 41.90
N LEU A 101 -17.04 10.34 41.48
CA LEU A 101 -16.53 10.41 40.11
C LEU A 101 -17.56 9.75 39.18
N ALA A 102 -18.41 10.53 38.58
CA ALA A 102 -19.33 10.06 37.53
C ALA A 102 -18.94 10.59 36.14
N LYS A 103 -19.22 9.79 35.12
CA LYS A 103 -19.15 10.26 33.74
C LYS A 103 -20.19 11.40 33.59
N ARG A 104 -19.75 12.57 33.15
CA ARG A 104 -20.67 13.65 32.80
C ARG A 104 -21.28 13.35 31.44
N TYR A 105 -22.14 12.37 31.33
CA TYR A 105 -23.03 12.22 30.21
C TYR A 105 -24.17 13.24 30.39
N GLY A 106 -24.38 14.10 29.41
CA GLY A 106 -25.62 14.87 29.32
C GLY A 106 -25.71 16.19 30.09
N ALA A 107 -24.62 16.82 30.51
CA ALA A 107 -24.69 18.27 30.51
C ALA A 107 -24.96 18.66 29.05
N SER A 108 -26.17 19.15 28.77
CA SER A 108 -26.51 19.67 27.44
C SER A 108 -25.36 20.60 27.04
N ARG A 109 -24.49 20.11 26.15
CA ARG A 109 -23.65 21.05 25.41
C ARG A 109 -24.68 21.98 24.81
N THR A 110 -24.68 23.25 25.20
CA THR A 110 -25.27 24.31 24.43
C THR A 110 -24.60 24.20 23.07
N SER A 111 -25.12 23.30 22.23
CA SER A 111 -24.67 23.19 20.85
C SER A 111 -25.08 24.51 20.21
N PHE A 112 -24.12 25.22 19.65
CA PHE A 112 -24.44 26.37 18.80
C PHE A 112 -25.58 26.02 17.86
N ALA A 113 -26.53 26.92 17.68
CA ALA A 113 -27.64 26.72 16.76
C ALA A 113 -27.10 26.24 15.41
N ARG A 114 -27.70 25.21 14.86
CA ARG A 114 -27.24 24.64 13.58
C ARG A 114 -27.58 25.67 12.48
N THR A 115 -26.57 26.22 11.85
CA THR A 115 -26.70 27.14 10.72
C THR A 115 -27.38 26.45 9.53
N TYR A 116 -27.10 25.19 9.28
CA TYR A 116 -27.62 24.38 8.17
C TYR A 116 -28.56 23.31 8.68
N THR A 117 -29.76 23.27 8.13
CA THR A 117 -30.84 22.35 8.47
C THR A 117 -30.68 21.00 7.68
N SER A 118 -31.54 20.04 8.00
CA SER A 118 -31.65 18.81 7.21
C SER A 118 -32.14 19.05 5.79
N ALA A 119 -32.95 20.09 5.57
CA ALA A 119 -33.39 20.51 4.24
C ALA A 119 -32.23 21.04 3.40
N ASP A 120 -31.31 21.83 3.99
CA ASP A 120 -30.12 22.32 3.30
C ASP A 120 -29.17 21.16 2.94
N VAL A 121 -29.03 20.16 3.82
CA VAL A 121 -28.23 18.95 3.53
C VAL A 121 -28.82 18.14 2.37
N ARG A 122 -30.15 18.03 2.31
CA ARG A 122 -30.84 17.36 1.20
C ARG A 122 -30.64 18.15 -0.10
N LEU A 123 -30.84 19.45 -0.08
CA LEU A 123 -30.66 20.31 -1.26
C LEU A 123 -29.22 20.27 -1.78
N LEU A 124 -28.21 20.22 -0.89
CA LEU A 124 -26.83 20.01 -1.28
C LEU A 124 -26.63 18.63 -1.94
N ALA A 125 -27.25 17.58 -1.40
CA ALA A 125 -27.15 16.24 -1.98
C ALA A 125 -27.81 16.17 -3.37
N ASP A 126 -28.95 16.81 -3.56
CA ASP A 126 -29.64 16.91 -4.84
C ASP A 126 -28.81 17.68 -5.86
N THR A 127 -28.22 18.81 -5.46
CA THR A 127 -27.29 19.60 -6.31
C THR A 127 -26.09 18.78 -6.73
N ASP A 128 -25.48 18.07 -5.80
CA ASP A 128 -24.33 17.21 -6.08
C ASP A 128 -24.72 16.01 -6.98
N THR A 129 -25.95 15.55 -6.92
CA THR A 129 -26.47 14.50 -7.80
C THR A 129 -26.60 15.01 -9.23
N LEU A 130 -27.23 16.18 -9.40
CA LEU A 130 -27.41 16.80 -10.72
C LEU A 130 -26.09 17.10 -11.43
N HIS A 131 -25.09 17.53 -10.68
CA HIS A 131 -23.80 17.94 -11.21
C HIS A 131 -22.66 16.91 -11.01
N SER A 132 -22.98 15.66 -10.72
CA SER A 132 -21.99 14.56 -10.55
C SER A 132 -20.89 14.88 -9.55
N THR A 133 -21.21 15.56 -8.45
CA THR A 133 -20.30 15.94 -7.35
C THR A 133 -19.07 16.71 -7.81
N LEU A 134 -19.23 17.95 -8.14
CA LEU A 134 -18.14 18.86 -8.45
C LEU A 134 -17.25 19.13 -7.21
N SER A 135 -16.11 19.78 -7.44
CA SER A 135 -15.28 20.28 -6.35
C SER A 135 -16.06 21.20 -5.42
N GLY A 136 -15.66 21.29 -4.15
CA GLY A 136 -16.36 22.15 -3.18
C GLY A 136 -16.45 23.63 -3.61
N LEU A 137 -15.43 24.14 -4.30
CA LEU A 137 -15.44 25.50 -4.87
C LEU A 137 -16.49 25.65 -5.99
N ALA A 138 -16.54 24.68 -6.91
CA ALA A 138 -17.49 24.70 -8.01
C ALA A 138 -18.94 24.54 -7.51
N THR A 139 -19.18 23.60 -6.58
CA THR A 139 -20.52 23.42 -5.97
C THR A 139 -20.96 24.67 -5.22
N LYS A 140 -20.06 25.29 -4.44
CA LYS A 140 -20.35 26.57 -3.78
C LYS A 140 -20.76 27.61 -4.81
N LYS A 141 -20.03 27.75 -5.92
CA LYS A 141 -20.33 28.72 -6.97
C LYS A 141 -21.69 28.46 -7.64
N LEU A 142 -22.01 27.17 -7.86
CA LEU A 142 -23.35 26.82 -8.38
C LEU A 142 -24.47 27.24 -7.44
N MET A 143 -24.36 26.99 -6.15
CA MET A 143 -25.37 27.37 -5.15
C MET A 143 -25.47 28.91 -5.00
N GLU A 144 -24.34 29.61 -5.07
CA GLU A 144 -24.30 31.06 -5.11
C GLU A 144 -25.02 31.61 -6.34
N ARG A 145 -24.80 31.02 -7.52
CA ARG A 145 -25.48 31.41 -8.77
C ARG A 145 -26.98 31.10 -8.71
N ALA A 146 -27.37 29.93 -8.18
CA ALA A 146 -28.75 29.52 -8.02
C ALA A 146 -29.55 30.57 -7.22
N TYR A 147 -28.97 31.08 -6.13
CA TYR A 147 -29.60 32.13 -5.32
C TYR A 147 -29.52 33.51 -5.98
N ARG A 148 -28.30 34.00 -6.32
CA ARG A 148 -28.08 35.41 -6.71
C ARG A 148 -28.46 35.71 -8.14
N ILE A 149 -28.36 34.76 -9.06
CA ILE A 149 -28.63 34.98 -10.50
C ILE A 149 -29.99 34.44 -10.87
N PHE A 150 -30.33 33.23 -10.40
CA PHE A 150 -31.57 32.57 -10.78
C PHE A 150 -32.71 32.73 -9.77
N GLY A 151 -32.47 33.42 -8.66
CA GLY A 151 -33.53 33.78 -7.67
C GLY A 151 -34.08 32.60 -6.87
N ASP A 152 -33.39 31.44 -6.83
CA ASP A 152 -33.85 30.27 -6.08
C ASP A 152 -33.62 30.47 -4.58
N ALA A 153 -34.68 30.89 -3.86
CA ALA A 153 -34.62 31.15 -2.42
C ALA A 153 -34.21 29.98 -1.56
N ARG A 154 -34.34 28.73 -2.05
CA ARG A 154 -33.91 27.53 -1.31
C ARG A 154 -32.43 27.55 -1.01
N TYR A 155 -31.62 28.16 -1.86
CA TYR A 155 -30.17 28.23 -1.73
C TYR A 155 -29.66 29.40 -0.87
N GLU A 156 -30.52 30.23 -0.29
CA GLU A 156 -30.12 31.41 0.49
C GLU A 156 -29.01 31.13 1.49
N ARG A 157 -29.17 30.09 2.35
CA ARG A 157 -28.15 29.71 3.33
C ARG A 157 -26.95 29.03 2.71
N LEU A 158 -27.15 28.21 1.68
CA LEU A 158 -26.09 27.51 1.00
C LEU A 158 -25.22 28.40 0.10
N ALA A 159 -25.76 29.51 -0.38
CA ALA A 159 -25.02 30.48 -1.18
C ALA A 159 -23.84 31.12 -0.41
N VAL A 160 -23.95 31.24 0.90
CA VAL A 160 -22.90 31.80 1.76
C VAL A 160 -22.04 30.79 2.49
N ILE A 161 -22.21 29.48 2.18
CA ILE A 161 -21.47 28.40 2.85
C ILE A 161 -19.97 28.51 2.60
N SER A 162 -19.15 28.23 3.61
CA SER A 162 -17.72 28.06 3.42
C SER A 162 -17.42 26.67 2.81
N VAL A 163 -16.38 26.58 1.99
CA VAL A 163 -15.98 25.32 1.36
C VAL A 163 -15.67 24.23 2.40
N ALA A 164 -15.03 24.59 3.51
CA ALA A 164 -14.77 23.68 4.61
C ALA A 164 -16.06 23.13 5.22
N HIS A 165 -17.06 23.99 5.44
CA HIS A 165 -18.35 23.56 5.98
C HIS A 165 -19.14 22.70 4.98
N LEU A 166 -19.06 23.01 3.69
CA LEU A 166 -19.63 22.17 2.63
C LEU A 166 -19.09 20.73 2.69
N TYR A 167 -17.78 20.58 2.80
CA TYR A 167 -17.17 19.23 2.97
C TYR A 167 -17.60 18.57 4.28
N ASN A 168 -17.75 19.31 5.37
CA ASN A 168 -18.29 18.78 6.62
C ASN A 168 -19.74 18.31 6.48
N LEU A 169 -20.57 19.00 5.70
CA LEU A 169 -21.94 18.55 5.41
C LEU A 169 -21.94 17.26 4.58
N ARG A 170 -21.06 17.15 3.59
CA ARG A 170 -20.90 15.93 2.77
C ARG A 170 -20.50 14.69 3.58
N GLN A 171 -19.85 14.87 4.73
CA GLN A 171 -19.46 13.77 5.63
C GLN A 171 -20.57 13.37 6.62
N ARG A 172 -21.67 14.13 6.72
CA ARG A 172 -22.76 13.81 7.66
C ARG A 172 -23.53 12.57 7.22
N PRO A 173 -23.95 11.70 8.18
CA PRO A 173 -24.76 10.53 7.85
C PRO A 173 -26.03 10.83 7.06
N GLY A 174 -26.66 12.00 7.32
CA GLY A 174 -27.85 12.45 6.59
C GLY A 174 -27.60 12.69 5.11
N TYR A 175 -26.43 13.26 4.74
CA TYR A 175 -26.02 13.42 3.35
C TYR A 175 -25.66 12.08 2.71
N GLN A 176 -24.86 11.27 3.41
CA GLN A 176 -24.38 9.98 2.91
C GLN A 176 -25.51 8.97 2.65
N ARG A 177 -26.61 9.03 3.41
CA ARG A 177 -27.81 8.21 3.17
C ARG A 177 -28.55 8.62 1.88
N LEU A 178 -28.44 9.88 1.47
CA LEU A 178 -29.08 10.40 0.26
C LEU A 178 -28.23 10.17 -1.00
N ARG A 179 -26.96 9.83 -0.82
CA ARG A 179 -26.02 9.66 -1.92
C ARG A 179 -25.14 8.42 -1.72
N GLN A 180 -25.07 7.58 -2.75
CA GLN A 180 -23.99 6.63 -2.88
C GLN A 180 -22.74 7.39 -3.36
N VAL A 181 -21.87 7.77 -2.42
CA VAL A 181 -20.59 8.39 -2.74
C VAL A 181 -19.54 7.29 -2.81
N TRP A 182 -19.04 7.03 -3.99
CA TRP A 182 -17.85 6.21 -4.17
C TRP A 182 -16.64 6.99 -3.67
N THR A 183 -16.21 6.73 -2.46
CA THR A 183 -14.92 7.21 -1.99
C THR A 183 -13.85 6.31 -2.57
N LYS A 184 -12.84 6.89 -3.24
CA LYS A 184 -11.61 6.16 -3.54
C LYS A 184 -11.11 5.58 -2.21
N THR A 185 -10.95 4.26 -2.17
CA THR A 185 -10.23 3.62 -1.06
C THR A 185 -8.90 4.35 -0.91
N ARG A 186 -8.66 4.92 0.25
CA ARG A 186 -7.31 5.45 0.53
C ARG A 186 -6.40 4.24 0.58
N PRO A 187 -5.33 4.18 -0.22
CA PRO A 187 -4.38 3.10 -0.12
C PRO A 187 -3.90 3.06 1.34
N VAL A 188 -4.05 1.92 1.98
CA VAL A 188 -3.46 1.67 3.29
C VAL A 188 -1.96 1.80 3.07
N THR A 189 -1.31 2.68 3.85
CA THR A 189 0.15 2.83 3.76
C THR A 189 0.75 1.61 4.43
N VAL A 190 1.05 0.59 3.65
CA VAL A 190 1.73 -0.61 4.14
C VAL A 190 3.21 -0.26 4.32
N ALA A 191 3.77 -0.54 5.49
CA ALA A 191 5.18 -0.31 5.80
C ALA A 191 6.08 -1.40 5.19
N ILE A 192 5.83 -1.76 3.92
CA ILE A 192 6.63 -2.73 3.15
C ILE A 192 7.37 -1.97 2.06
N GLY A 193 8.67 -2.27 1.91
CA GLY A 193 9.55 -1.64 0.93
C GLY A 193 9.97 -0.21 1.29
N GLU A 194 11.22 0.09 1.01
CA GLU A 194 11.83 1.39 1.23
C GLU A 194 11.52 2.35 0.06
N ARG A 195 11.16 3.60 0.37
CA ARG A 195 10.86 4.62 -0.66
C ARG A 195 12.15 5.27 -1.18
N ARG A 196 12.80 4.64 -2.13
CA ARG A 196 13.97 5.17 -2.85
C ARG A 196 14.09 4.58 -4.25
N ALA A 197 14.82 5.24 -5.12
CA ALA A 197 15.19 4.65 -6.41
C ALA A 197 16.14 3.47 -6.21
N PRO A 198 16.12 2.46 -7.09
CA PRO A 198 17.10 1.38 -7.06
C PRO A 198 18.52 1.93 -7.22
N SER A 199 19.47 1.38 -6.47
CA SER A 199 20.90 1.76 -6.54
C SER A 199 21.76 0.52 -6.84
N PRO A 200 21.80 0.04 -8.08
CA PRO A 200 22.42 -1.24 -8.44
C PRO A 200 23.96 -1.22 -8.42
N ASN A 201 24.60 -0.05 -8.33
CA ASN A 201 26.07 0.10 -8.31
C ASN A 201 26.78 -0.71 -9.42
N ASN A 202 26.23 -0.70 -10.63
CA ASN A 202 26.65 -1.49 -11.79
C ASN A 202 26.60 -3.03 -11.60
N GLN A 203 25.88 -3.51 -10.61
CA GLN A 203 25.66 -4.95 -10.40
C GLN A 203 24.28 -5.35 -10.96
N PRO A 204 24.16 -6.46 -11.69
CA PRO A 204 22.87 -7.00 -12.12
C PRO A 204 22.13 -7.59 -10.91
N GLY A 205 20.84 -7.85 -11.09
CA GLY A 205 19.99 -8.44 -10.06
C GLY A 205 19.09 -7.43 -9.35
N TYR A 206 19.09 -6.17 -9.74
CA TYR A 206 18.16 -5.15 -9.25
C TYR A 206 17.05 -4.92 -10.28
N LEU A 207 15.89 -5.54 -10.05
CA LEU A 207 14.78 -5.55 -10.98
C LEU A 207 13.81 -4.39 -10.74
N ARG A 208 13.36 -3.77 -11.83
CA ARG A 208 12.17 -2.90 -11.86
C ARG A 208 11.00 -3.69 -12.38
N VAL A 209 9.90 -3.63 -11.68
CA VAL A 209 8.71 -4.41 -11.97
C VAL A 209 7.51 -3.50 -12.17
N ASP A 210 6.74 -3.80 -13.18
CA ASP A 210 5.50 -3.10 -13.50
C ASP A 210 4.47 -4.07 -14.07
N SER A 211 3.19 -3.71 -13.99
CA SER A 211 2.09 -4.49 -14.55
C SER A 211 1.31 -3.73 -15.61
N VAL A 212 0.99 -4.44 -16.68
CA VAL A 212 0.27 -3.89 -17.83
C VAL A 212 -1.07 -4.61 -17.99
N HIS A 213 -2.15 -3.91 -17.71
CA HIS A 213 -3.49 -4.45 -17.90
C HIS A 213 -3.86 -4.47 -19.41
N GLN A 214 -4.36 -5.60 -19.88
CA GLN A 214 -4.70 -5.80 -21.31
C GLN A 214 -6.11 -5.29 -21.70
N GLY A 215 -6.71 -4.45 -20.86
CA GLY A 215 -7.97 -3.78 -21.13
C GLY A 215 -9.20 -4.60 -20.68
N ASP A 216 -10.35 -3.97 -20.80
CA ASP A 216 -11.65 -4.57 -20.49
C ASP A 216 -12.51 -4.61 -21.76
N GLN A 217 -13.31 -5.66 -21.90
CA GLN A 217 -14.30 -5.78 -22.94
C GLN A 217 -15.64 -6.13 -22.32
N ASP A 218 -16.65 -5.28 -22.50
CA ASP A 218 -18.01 -5.46 -21.97
C ASP A 218 -18.02 -5.75 -20.43
N GLY A 219 -17.17 -5.07 -19.70
CA GLY A 219 -17.01 -5.24 -18.24
C GLY A 219 -16.22 -6.49 -17.83
N ILE A 220 -15.75 -7.30 -18.78
CA ILE A 220 -14.89 -8.46 -18.53
C ILE A 220 -13.44 -8.00 -18.61
N LYS A 221 -12.71 -8.18 -17.51
CA LYS A 221 -11.30 -7.83 -17.44
C LYS A 221 -10.44 -8.74 -18.28
N GLY A 222 -9.46 -8.16 -18.98
CA GLY A 222 -8.41 -8.90 -19.65
C GLY A 222 -7.33 -9.41 -18.70
N VAL A 223 -6.33 -10.08 -19.25
CA VAL A 223 -5.13 -10.52 -18.53
C VAL A 223 -4.27 -9.34 -18.07
N TYR A 224 -3.37 -9.62 -17.14
CA TYR A 224 -2.34 -8.69 -16.67
C TYR A 224 -0.96 -9.22 -17.02
N HIS A 225 -0.15 -8.41 -17.71
CA HIS A 225 1.23 -8.76 -18.00
C HIS A 225 2.13 -8.18 -16.92
N ILE A 226 3.01 -8.99 -16.39
CA ILE A 226 4.07 -8.59 -15.45
C ILE A 226 5.33 -8.40 -16.28
N ASN A 227 5.93 -7.23 -16.18
CA ASN A 227 7.15 -6.88 -16.85
C ASN A 227 8.25 -6.60 -15.81
N THR A 228 9.34 -7.34 -15.87
CA THR A 228 10.49 -7.20 -14.97
C THR A 228 11.73 -6.89 -15.77
N VAL A 229 12.46 -5.84 -15.39
CA VAL A 229 13.64 -5.36 -16.13
C VAL A 229 14.80 -5.12 -15.19
N ASP A 230 15.93 -5.77 -15.43
CA ASP A 230 17.15 -5.48 -14.69
C ASP A 230 17.70 -4.09 -14.98
N CYS A 231 18.09 -3.37 -13.93
CA CYS A 231 18.51 -1.97 -14.03
C CYS A 231 19.81 -1.77 -14.82
N VAL A 232 20.70 -2.78 -14.84
CA VAL A 232 22.06 -2.69 -15.38
C VAL A 232 22.14 -3.32 -16.78
N THR A 233 21.65 -4.54 -16.89
CA THR A 233 21.75 -5.31 -18.14
C THR A 233 20.56 -5.12 -19.06
N GLN A 234 19.48 -4.53 -18.58
CA GLN A 234 18.18 -4.51 -19.25
C GLN A 234 17.64 -5.90 -19.59
N TYR A 235 18.17 -6.96 -18.94
CA TYR A 235 17.60 -8.30 -19.05
C TYR A 235 16.15 -8.25 -18.59
N GLU A 236 15.23 -8.78 -19.39
CA GLU A 236 13.80 -8.52 -19.25
C GLU A 236 13.04 -9.84 -19.20
N GLY A 237 12.11 -9.94 -18.27
CA GLY A 237 11.18 -11.05 -18.16
C GLY A 237 9.75 -10.55 -18.28
N VAL A 238 8.99 -11.15 -19.20
CA VAL A 238 7.57 -10.91 -19.37
C VAL A 238 6.79 -12.18 -19.03
N ALA A 239 5.80 -12.03 -18.16
CA ALA A 239 4.86 -13.09 -17.82
C ALA A 239 3.43 -12.54 -17.75
N THR A 240 2.44 -13.40 -17.63
CA THR A 240 1.03 -13.01 -17.67
C THR A 240 0.26 -13.75 -16.59
N CYS A 241 -0.57 -13.04 -15.82
CA CYS A 241 -1.50 -13.63 -14.88
C CYS A 241 -2.95 -13.28 -15.22
N GLU A 242 -3.87 -14.14 -14.78
CA GLU A 242 -5.30 -13.93 -14.99
C GLU A 242 -5.79 -12.69 -14.23
N ARG A 243 -5.35 -12.54 -12.98
CA ARG A 243 -5.78 -11.48 -12.06
C ARG A 243 -4.61 -11.00 -11.23
N ILE A 244 -4.66 -9.73 -10.86
CA ILE A 244 -3.75 -9.15 -9.85
C ILE A 244 -4.31 -9.49 -8.46
N SER A 245 -4.16 -10.74 -8.07
CA SER A 245 -4.39 -11.19 -6.70
C SER A 245 -3.30 -12.17 -6.30
N GLU A 246 -3.04 -12.31 -5.02
CA GLU A 246 -1.95 -13.12 -4.47
C GLU A 246 -1.92 -14.53 -5.05
N ALA A 247 -3.07 -15.20 -5.10
CA ALA A 247 -3.19 -16.57 -5.62
C ALA A 247 -2.74 -16.73 -7.08
N PHE A 248 -2.93 -15.71 -7.93
CA PHE A 248 -2.55 -15.74 -9.35
C PHE A 248 -1.20 -15.10 -9.61
N LEU A 249 -0.86 -14.04 -8.87
CA LEU A 249 0.38 -13.28 -9.08
C LEU A 249 1.61 -14.03 -8.55
N ILE A 250 1.52 -14.61 -7.33
CA ILE A 250 2.69 -15.20 -6.65
C ILE A 250 3.32 -16.34 -7.46
N PRO A 251 2.58 -17.35 -7.96
CA PRO A 251 3.20 -18.43 -8.74
C PRO A 251 3.83 -17.94 -10.04
N VAL A 252 3.22 -16.95 -10.70
CA VAL A 252 3.73 -16.38 -11.94
C VAL A 252 4.99 -15.57 -11.68
N LEU A 253 5.00 -14.78 -10.61
CA LEU A 253 6.15 -13.98 -10.20
C LEU A 253 7.33 -14.88 -9.77
N ASP A 254 7.08 -15.92 -8.99
CA ASP A 254 8.09 -16.90 -8.58
C ASP A 254 8.77 -17.53 -9.79
N ALA A 255 8.00 -18.09 -10.73
CA ALA A 255 8.52 -18.67 -11.97
C ALA A 255 9.27 -17.65 -12.85
N LEU A 256 8.79 -16.39 -12.89
CA LEU A 256 9.41 -15.32 -13.64
C LEU A 256 10.78 -14.94 -13.04
N LEU A 257 10.85 -14.77 -11.73
CA LEU A 257 12.09 -14.43 -11.01
C LEU A 257 13.11 -15.60 -11.10
N ASP A 258 12.61 -16.83 -11.11
CA ASP A 258 13.48 -18.02 -11.29
C ASP A 258 14.09 -18.11 -12.70
N SER A 259 13.44 -17.55 -13.71
CA SER A 259 13.94 -17.58 -15.10
C SER A 259 15.17 -16.70 -15.38
N PHE A 260 15.53 -15.79 -14.48
CA PHE A 260 16.72 -14.94 -14.64
C PHE A 260 18.00 -15.76 -14.41
N PRO A 261 19.04 -15.59 -15.26
CA PRO A 261 20.28 -16.38 -15.14
C PRO A 261 21.18 -15.94 -13.99
N PHE A 262 20.90 -14.83 -13.35
CA PHE A 262 21.71 -14.23 -12.28
C PHE A 262 20.91 -14.12 -10.97
N VAL A 263 21.63 -13.97 -9.86
CA VAL A 263 21.04 -13.81 -8.53
C VAL A 263 20.32 -12.48 -8.44
N ILE A 264 19.07 -12.51 -8.00
CA ILE A 264 18.25 -11.30 -7.81
C ILE A 264 18.50 -10.76 -6.40
N LYS A 265 18.90 -9.49 -6.31
CA LYS A 265 19.26 -8.81 -5.07
C LYS A 265 18.22 -7.77 -4.67
N GLY A 266 17.58 -7.14 -5.63
CA GLY A 266 16.64 -6.04 -5.37
C GLY A 266 15.39 -6.13 -6.23
N PHE A 267 14.27 -5.75 -5.66
CA PHE A 267 12.97 -5.70 -6.29
C PHE A 267 12.36 -4.30 -6.09
N HIS A 268 12.20 -3.58 -7.17
CA HIS A 268 11.62 -2.24 -7.19
C HIS A 268 10.31 -2.24 -7.96
N SER A 269 9.23 -1.82 -7.30
CA SER A 269 7.93 -1.62 -7.93
C SER A 269 7.45 -0.17 -7.80
N ASP A 270 6.42 0.17 -8.55
CA ASP A 270 5.66 1.37 -8.25
C ASP A 270 4.92 1.23 -6.89
N ASN A 271 4.04 2.20 -6.57
CA ASN A 271 3.27 2.15 -5.33
C ASN A 271 2.01 1.26 -5.42
N GLY A 272 1.91 0.37 -6.40
CA GLY A 272 0.79 -0.53 -6.59
C GLY A 272 0.65 -1.54 -5.44
N SER A 273 -0.57 -1.74 -4.95
CA SER A 273 -0.85 -2.67 -3.86
C SER A 273 -0.58 -4.13 -4.23
N GLU A 274 -0.54 -4.43 -5.51
CA GLU A 274 -0.26 -5.76 -6.06
C GLU A 274 1.15 -6.27 -5.74
N TYR A 275 2.14 -5.35 -5.64
CA TYR A 275 3.52 -5.69 -5.29
C TYR A 275 3.89 -5.32 -3.86
N ILE A 276 3.12 -4.39 -3.24
CA ILE A 276 3.38 -3.91 -1.88
C ILE A 276 2.38 -4.57 -0.92
N ASN A 277 2.52 -5.88 -0.75
CA ASN A 277 1.74 -6.68 0.18
C ASN A 277 2.61 -7.71 0.91
N HIS A 278 2.07 -8.32 1.96
CA HIS A 278 2.80 -9.26 2.81
C HIS A 278 3.21 -10.55 2.11
N ASP A 279 2.44 -11.03 1.14
CA ASP A 279 2.73 -12.31 0.48
C ASP A 279 3.80 -12.16 -0.59
N VAL A 280 3.81 -11.04 -1.33
CA VAL A 280 4.96 -10.69 -2.17
C VAL A 280 6.21 -10.51 -1.31
N ALA A 281 6.13 -9.82 -0.17
CA ALA A 281 7.27 -9.68 0.74
C ALA A 281 7.78 -11.02 1.27
N LYS A 282 6.90 -11.97 1.60
CA LYS A 282 7.29 -13.34 1.99
C LYS A 282 7.97 -14.08 0.85
N LEU A 283 7.45 -13.96 -0.40
CA LEU A 283 8.09 -14.54 -1.57
C LEU A 283 9.51 -14.00 -1.77
N LEU A 284 9.65 -12.66 -1.73
CA LEU A 284 10.96 -12.02 -1.89
C LEU A 284 11.95 -12.45 -0.80
N ASN A 285 11.50 -12.59 0.44
CA ASN A 285 12.29 -13.08 1.55
C ASN A 285 12.68 -14.58 1.36
N LYS A 286 11.76 -15.42 0.87
CA LYS A 286 12.02 -16.82 0.53
C LYS A 286 13.10 -16.93 -0.55
N LEU A 287 13.09 -16.04 -1.52
CA LEU A 287 14.07 -15.97 -2.60
C LEU A 287 15.36 -15.23 -2.22
N LEU A 288 15.53 -14.87 -0.95
CA LEU A 288 16.68 -14.16 -0.40
C LEU A 288 16.98 -12.82 -1.11
N ILE A 289 15.93 -12.12 -1.54
CA ILE A 289 16.06 -10.78 -2.14
C ILE A 289 16.31 -9.77 -1.03
N GLU A 290 17.48 -9.13 -1.07
CA GLU A 290 18.00 -8.26 -0.01
C GLU A 290 17.25 -6.94 0.08
N GLU A 291 16.81 -6.39 -1.05
CA GLU A 291 16.23 -5.05 -1.12
C GLU A 291 14.84 -5.07 -1.76
N GLN A 292 13.84 -4.66 -1.00
CA GLN A 292 12.53 -4.31 -1.55
C GLN A 292 12.35 -2.79 -1.49
N THR A 293 12.29 -2.16 -2.66
CA THR A 293 12.11 -0.71 -2.80
C THR A 293 10.85 -0.37 -3.58
N LYS A 294 10.34 0.85 -3.38
CA LYS A 294 9.17 1.38 -4.09
C LYS A 294 9.40 2.82 -4.52
N SER A 295 8.73 3.21 -5.60
CA SER A 295 8.86 4.54 -6.17
C SER A 295 8.53 5.64 -5.16
N ARG A 296 9.31 6.73 -5.21
CA ARG A 296 9.06 7.93 -4.43
C ARG A 296 7.82 8.64 -4.96
N SER A 297 7.06 9.27 -4.06
CA SER A 297 5.89 10.05 -4.48
C SER A 297 6.29 11.19 -5.41
N ARG A 298 5.62 11.33 -6.55
CA ARG A 298 5.85 12.37 -7.58
C ARG A 298 7.20 12.29 -8.31
N HIS A 299 7.91 11.16 -8.25
CA HIS A 299 9.13 10.89 -9.00
C HIS A 299 8.86 9.86 -10.10
N CYS A 300 8.28 10.28 -11.23
CA CYS A 300 7.91 9.42 -12.36
C CYS A 300 9.09 8.65 -12.95
N ASN A 301 10.31 9.13 -12.77
CA ASN A 301 11.51 8.50 -13.32
C ASN A 301 12.01 7.27 -12.55
N ASP A 302 11.48 7.01 -11.35
CA ASP A 302 11.96 5.90 -10.52
C ASP A 302 11.66 4.55 -11.18
N ASN A 303 10.57 4.42 -11.97
CA ASN A 303 10.21 3.20 -12.72
C ASN A 303 10.22 3.37 -14.26
N ALA A 304 10.74 4.48 -14.77
CA ALA A 304 10.70 4.83 -16.21
C ALA A 304 11.28 3.76 -17.14
N GLN A 305 12.24 2.95 -16.68
CA GLN A 305 12.81 1.86 -17.46
C GLN A 305 11.78 0.75 -17.71
N ALA A 306 11.04 0.30 -16.71
CA ALA A 306 9.98 -0.69 -16.89
C ALA A 306 8.83 -0.11 -17.73
N GLU A 307 8.43 1.13 -17.48
CA GLU A 307 7.38 1.80 -18.26
C GLU A 307 7.74 1.92 -19.76
N SER A 308 9.00 2.28 -20.08
CA SER A 308 9.46 2.36 -21.48
C SER A 308 9.46 0.99 -22.16
N LYS A 309 9.79 -0.07 -21.44
CA LYS A 309 9.75 -1.45 -21.93
C LYS A 309 8.31 -1.96 -22.10
N ASN A 310 7.36 -1.51 -21.29
CA ASN A 310 5.95 -1.82 -21.49
C ASN A 310 5.46 -1.43 -22.89
N ALA A 311 5.84 -0.27 -23.38
CA ALA A 311 5.51 0.16 -24.75
C ALA A 311 6.32 -0.60 -25.81
N ALA A 312 7.64 -0.70 -25.59
CA ALA A 312 8.58 -1.23 -26.59
C ALA A 312 8.52 -2.76 -26.73
N ILE A 313 8.07 -3.48 -25.72
CA ILE A 313 8.04 -4.94 -25.68
C ILE A 313 6.60 -5.44 -25.48
N VAL A 314 5.98 -5.19 -24.33
CA VAL A 314 4.68 -5.77 -24.02
C VAL A 314 3.64 -5.35 -25.03
N ARG A 315 3.44 -4.06 -25.24
CA ARG A 315 2.44 -3.54 -26.19
C ARG A 315 2.77 -3.83 -27.65
N LYS A 316 4.05 -3.83 -28.00
CA LYS A 316 4.48 -4.15 -29.38
C LYS A 316 4.20 -5.61 -29.74
N HIS A 317 4.37 -6.54 -28.82
CA HIS A 317 4.22 -7.98 -29.10
C HIS A 317 2.84 -8.53 -28.73
N LEU A 318 2.20 -8.04 -27.68
CA LEU A 318 0.91 -8.51 -27.21
C LEU A 318 -0.26 -7.59 -27.59
N GLY A 319 0.03 -6.38 -28.11
CA GLY A 319 -0.99 -5.45 -28.61
C GLY A 319 -1.78 -4.74 -27.53
N TYR A 320 -2.92 -4.19 -27.94
CA TYR A 320 -3.85 -3.46 -27.08
C TYR A 320 -5.23 -4.13 -27.01
N SER A 321 -5.47 -5.15 -27.84
CA SER A 321 -6.74 -5.86 -27.86
C SER A 321 -6.96 -6.66 -26.59
N HIS A 322 -8.20 -6.72 -26.14
CA HIS A 322 -8.58 -7.52 -24.98
C HIS A 322 -8.17 -8.99 -25.16
N ILE A 323 -7.47 -9.53 -24.17
CA ILE A 323 -7.13 -10.96 -24.10
C ILE A 323 -7.86 -11.54 -22.88
N PRO A 324 -8.83 -12.46 -23.07
CA PRO A 324 -9.55 -13.05 -21.96
C PRO A 324 -8.63 -13.77 -20.97
N GLN A 325 -8.94 -13.68 -19.69
CA GLN A 325 -8.12 -14.21 -18.59
C GLN A 325 -7.76 -15.69 -18.73
N ARG A 326 -8.68 -16.52 -19.27
CA ARG A 326 -8.47 -17.96 -19.52
C ARG A 326 -7.27 -18.27 -20.43
N PHE A 327 -6.75 -17.31 -21.14
CA PHE A 327 -5.58 -17.50 -22.02
C PHE A 327 -4.24 -17.11 -21.37
N ALA A 328 -4.23 -16.76 -20.09
CA ALA A 328 -3.01 -16.35 -19.39
C ALA A 328 -1.89 -17.42 -19.49
N THR A 329 -2.22 -18.68 -19.29
CA THR A 329 -1.25 -19.80 -19.42
C THR A 329 -0.69 -19.92 -20.83
N LEU A 330 -1.53 -19.74 -21.86
CA LEU A 330 -1.08 -19.80 -23.26
C LEU A 330 -0.15 -18.63 -23.59
N VAL A 331 -0.46 -17.43 -23.08
CA VAL A 331 0.42 -16.25 -23.23
C VAL A 331 1.73 -16.46 -22.49
N ASN A 332 1.70 -17.09 -21.31
CA ASN A 332 2.94 -17.41 -20.57
C ASN A 332 3.85 -18.37 -21.31
N THR A 333 3.29 -19.40 -21.95
CA THR A 333 4.06 -20.31 -22.81
C THR A 333 4.72 -19.54 -23.95
N PHE A 334 3.99 -18.67 -24.64
CA PHE A 334 4.56 -17.81 -25.69
C PHE A 334 5.65 -16.88 -25.14
N CYS A 335 5.44 -16.24 -23.99
CA CYS A 335 6.46 -15.38 -23.39
C CYS A 335 7.74 -16.17 -23.05
N ARG A 336 7.60 -17.32 -22.39
CA ARG A 336 8.73 -18.14 -21.95
C ARG A 336 9.53 -18.73 -23.11
N GLU A 337 8.84 -19.25 -24.12
CA GLU A 337 9.48 -20.03 -25.20
C GLU A 337 9.95 -19.17 -26.37
N HIS A 338 9.36 -17.98 -26.58
CA HIS A 338 9.66 -17.17 -27.77
C HIS A 338 10.02 -15.74 -27.42
N LEU A 339 9.21 -15.02 -26.61
CA LEU A 339 9.41 -13.59 -26.40
C LEU A 339 10.64 -13.31 -25.52
N ASN A 340 10.74 -13.96 -24.33
CA ASN A 340 11.83 -13.71 -23.40
C ASN A 340 13.20 -14.11 -23.98
N PRO A 341 13.37 -15.26 -24.67
CA PRO A 341 14.62 -15.57 -25.37
C PRO A 341 14.96 -14.50 -26.41
N TYR A 342 14.02 -14.09 -27.26
CA TYR A 342 14.27 -13.10 -28.29
C TYR A 342 14.76 -11.75 -27.70
N ILE A 343 14.07 -11.23 -26.70
CA ILE A 343 14.40 -9.90 -26.15
C ILE A 343 15.73 -9.87 -25.40
N ASN A 344 16.16 -11.02 -24.86
CA ASN A 344 17.37 -11.09 -24.06
C ASN A 344 18.62 -11.50 -24.83
N PHE A 345 18.48 -12.36 -25.82
CA PHE A 345 19.62 -12.91 -26.55
C PHE A 345 19.77 -12.34 -27.98
N HIS A 346 18.68 -11.84 -28.60
CA HIS A 346 18.66 -11.54 -30.02
C HIS A 346 18.20 -10.11 -30.35
N ARG A 347 17.77 -9.34 -29.34
CA ARG A 347 17.33 -7.95 -29.56
C ARG A 347 18.29 -6.96 -28.92
N PRO A 348 19.09 -6.22 -29.70
CA PRO A 348 19.99 -5.21 -29.17
C PRO A 348 19.26 -4.08 -28.46
N CYS A 349 19.86 -3.58 -27.39
CA CYS A 349 19.42 -2.45 -26.60
C CYS A 349 20.51 -1.38 -26.55
N LEU A 350 20.11 -0.11 -26.35
CA LEU A 350 21.03 0.99 -26.13
C LEU A 350 21.43 1.07 -24.65
N PHE A 351 22.73 1.12 -24.40
CA PHE A 351 23.26 1.35 -23.06
C PHE A 351 23.90 2.73 -22.96
N ALA A 352 23.66 3.39 -21.82
CA ALA A 352 24.20 4.71 -21.56
C ALA A 352 25.62 4.64 -20.96
N GLU A 353 26.49 5.55 -21.37
CA GLU A 353 27.66 5.95 -20.60
C GLU A 353 27.39 7.30 -19.92
N THR A 354 27.90 7.49 -18.72
CA THR A 354 27.79 8.76 -18.01
C THR A 354 29.02 9.61 -18.32
N ILE A 355 28.82 10.78 -18.93
CA ILE A 355 29.87 11.75 -19.23
C ILE A 355 29.71 12.93 -18.27
N THR A 356 30.80 13.32 -17.61
CA THR A 356 30.86 14.53 -16.81
C THR A 356 31.37 15.68 -17.68
N ASP A 357 30.59 16.74 -17.82
CA ASP A 357 31.00 17.93 -18.58
C ASP A 357 32.04 18.77 -17.78
N THR A 358 32.62 19.76 -18.44
CA THR A 358 33.63 20.66 -17.85
C THR A 358 33.11 21.46 -16.63
N LYS A 359 31.79 21.48 -16.41
CA LYS A 359 31.11 22.12 -15.27
C LYS A 359 30.70 21.12 -14.18
N GLY A 360 31.19 19.87 -14.25
CA GLY A 360 30.85 18.80 -13.28
C GLY A 360 29.45 18.21 -13.43
N ARG A 361 28.70 18.53 -14.49
CA ARG A 361 27.35 18.00 -14.70
C ARG A 361 27.42 16.66 -15.40
N GLN A 362 26.74 15.67 -14.84
CA GLN A 362 26.62 14.35 -15.45
C GLN A 362 25.51 14.32 -16.51
N ARG A 363 25.86 13.80 -17.69
CA ARG A 363 24.91 13.58 -18.80
C ARG A 363 25.03 12.15 -19.29
N LYS A 364 23.90 11.55 -19.64
CA LYS A 364 23.85 10.23 -20.29
C LYS A 364 24.08 10.40 -21.80
N ARG A 365 25.03 9.64 -22.35
CA ARG A 365 25.30 9.50 -23.79
C ARG A 365 25.06 8.04 -24.17
N TYR A 366 24.55 7.79 -25.37
CA TYR A 366 24.22 6.47 -25.91
C TYR A 366 25.02 6.20 -27.19
N PRO A 367 26.29 5.86 -27.09
CA PRO A 367 27.11 5.61 -28.27
C PRO A 367 26.78 4.26 -28.90
N TYR A 368 26.80 4.20 -30.22
CA TYR A 368 26.52 2.97 -31.00
C TYR A 368 27.37 1.77 -30.57
N LYS A 369 28.62 1.98 -30.16
CA LYS A 369 29.52 0.94 -29.66
C LYS A 369 29.00 0.20 -28.43
N LEU A 370 28.04 0.79 -27.68
CA LEU A 370 27.38 0.20 -26.54
C LEU A 370 25.99 -0.38 -26.87
N MET A 371 25.67 -0.52 -28.15
CA MET A 371 24.48 -1.25 -28.58
C MET A 371 24.78 -2.74 -28.57
N MET A 372 24.13 -3.48 -27.72
CA MET A 372 24.31 -4.91 -27.52
C MET A 372 23.05 -5.55 -26.94
N THR A 373 22.95 -6.88 -26.96
CA THR A 373 21.84 -7.57 -26.32
C THR A 373 21.95 -7.50 -24.79
N PRO A 374 20.87 -7.67 -24.04
CA PRO A 374 20.93 -7.81 -22.58
C PRO A 374 21.89 -8.90 -22.10
N TYR A 375 21.95 -10.03 -22.80
CA TYR A 375 22.88 -11.11 -22.53
C TYR A 375 24.34 -10.67 -22.74
N GLU A 376 24.66 -10.05 -23.87
CA GLU A 376 26.01 -9.52 -24.15
C GLU A 376 26.42 -8.48 -23.11
N LYS A 377 25.46 -7.66 -22.65
CA LYS A 377 25.70 -6.70 -21.59
C LYS A 377 26.02 -7.38 -20.27
N LEU A 378 25.29 -8.46 -19.90
CA LEU A 378 25.60 -9.25 -18.72
C LEU A 378 27.01 -9.82 -18.78
N LYS A 379 27.37 -10.44 -19.92
CA LYS A 379 28.68 -11.03 -20.14
C LYS A 379 29.83 -10.01 -20.16
N SER A 380 29.56 -8.76 -20.55
CA SER A 380 30.53 -7.66 -20.56
C SER A 380 30.87 -7.07 -19.19
N LEU A 381 30.19 -7.47 -18.13
CA LEU A 381 30.42 -6.95 -16.79
C LEU A 381 31.73 -7.51 -16.21
N HIS A 382 32.40 -6.70 -15.38
CA HIS A 382 33.61 -7.15 -14.70
C HIS A 382 33.28 -8.33 -13.78
N ARG A 383 34.00 -9.44 -13.91
CA ARG A 383 33.77 -10.70 -13.17
C ARG A 383 32.31 -11.17 -13.26
N ALA A 384 31.77 -11.22 -14.47
CA ALA A 384 30.36 -11.49 -14.73
C ALA A 384 29.87 -12.83 -14.14
N GLU A 385 30.75 -13.84 -14.06
CA GLU A 385 30.44 -15.17 -13.52
C GLU A 385 29.93 -15.14 -12.07
N GLN A 386 30.45 -14.21 -11.27
CA GLN A 386 30.05 -14.08 -9.86
C GLN A 386 28.56 -13.70 -9.67
N PHE A 387 27.92 -13.18 -10.70
CA PHE A 387 26.54 -12.78 -10.65
C PHE A 387 25.56 -13.87 -11.01
N LEU A 388 26.04 -14.94 -11.69
CA LEU A 388 25.19 -16.03 -12.14
C LEU A 388 24.63 -16.83 -10.95
N LYS A 389 23.46 -17.40 -11.16
CA LYS A 389 22.90 -18.35 -10.20
C LYS A 389 23.75 -19.62 -10.13
N PRO A 390 23.76 -20.32 -8.96
CA PRO A 390 24.41 -21.63 -8.85
C PRO A 390 23.90 -22.57 -9.93
N GLY A 391 24.83 -23.21 -10.65
CA GLY A 391 24.51 -24.15 -11.73
C GLY A 391 24.25 -23.54 -13.09
N VAL A 392 24.24 -22.21 -13.22
CA VAL A 392 24.16 -21.50 -14.50
C VAL A 392 25.57 -21.07 -14.92
N THR A 393 25.95 -21.35 -16.16
CA THR A 393 27.27 -20.95 -16.72
C THR A 393 27.11 -20.15 -18.00
N PHE A 394 28.14 -19.36 -18.37
CA PHE A 394 28.12 -18.62 -19.62
C PHE A 394 28.19 -19.56 -20.83
N GLU A 395 28.80 -20.73 -20.73
CA GLU A 395 28.84 -21.74 -21.80
C GLU A 395 27.41 -22.20 -22.15
N GLN A 396 26.56 -22.45 -21.15
CA GLN A 396 25.17 -22.83 -21.37
C GLN A 396 24.38 -21.69 -22.04
N LEU A 397 24.62 -20.45 -21.59
CA LEU A 397 23.95 -19.26 -22.15
C LEU A 397 24.48 -18.94 -23.57
N ASP A 398 25.76 -19.17 -23.86
CA ASP A 398 26.35 -19.02 -25.21
C ASP A 398 25.73 -20.02 -26.19
N VAL A 399 25.53 -21.27 -25.76
CA VAL A 399 24.83 -22.30 -26.57
C VAL A 399 23.41 -21.83 -26.87
N GLN A 400 22.70 -21.28 -25.90
CA GLN A 400 21.35 -20.75 -26.09
C GLN A 400 21.36 -19.56 -27.06
N ALA A 401 22.27 -18.61 -26.88
CA ALA A 401 22.40 -17.43 -27.72
C ALA A 401 22.80 -17.76 -29.19
N GLY A 402 23.64 -18.78 -29.37
CA GLY A 402 24.15 -19.17 -30.67
C GLY A 402 23.35 -20.27 -31.38
N ALA A 403 22.28 -20.80 -30.76
CA ALA A 403 21.50 -21.91 -31.31
C ALA A 403 20.82 -21.58 -32.65
N MET A 404 20.49 -20.32 -32.87
CA MET A 404 19.86 -19.83 -34.10
C MET A 404 20.28 -18.39 -34.37
N SER A 405 20.18 -17.97 -35.63
CA SER A 405 20.42 -16.54 -36.00
C SER A 405 19.29 -15.63 -35.43
N ASP A 406 19.60 -14.35 -35.23
CA ASP A 406 18.63 -13.35 -34.77
C ASP A 406 17.39 -13.29 -35.67
N ASN A 407 17.56 -13.46 -36.97
CA ASN A 407 16.48 -13.46 -37.95
C ASN A 407 15.58 -14.68 -37.81
N ASP A 408 16.16 -15.88 -37.61
CA ASP A 408 15.38 -17.11 -37.43
C ASP A 408 14.57 -17.08 -36.14
N VAL A 409 15.16 -16.57 -35.04
CA VAL A 409 14.45 -16.42 -33.77
C VAL A 409 13.31 -15.39 -33.93
N ALA A 410 13.55 -14.26 -34.60
CA ALA A 410 12.52 -13.27 -34.86
C ALA A 410 11.39 -13.83 -35.74
N GLN A 411 11.70 -14.66 -36.74
CA GLN A 411 10.70 -15.33 -37.56
C GLN A 411 9.85 -16.28 -36.74
N ARG A 412 10.48 -17.17 -35.94
CA ARG A 412 9.76 -18.09 -35.04
C ARG A 412 8.89 -17.36 -34.02
N LEU A 413 9.36 -16.25 -33.45
CA LEU A 413 8.56 -15.39 -32.58
C LEU A 413 7.32 -14.87 -33.29
N ASN A 414 7.44 -14.40 -34.53
CA ASN A 414 6.31 -13.87 -35.31
C ASN A 414 5.31 -14.96 -35.68
N GLU A 415 5.76 -16.15 -36.04
CA GLU A 415 4.91 -17.32 -36.32
C GLU A 415 4.15 -17.76 -35.08
N ALA A 416 4.85 -17.89 -33.94
CA ALA A 416 4.24 -18.25 -32.65
C ALA A 416 3.23 -17.19 -32.21
N ARG A 417 3.53 -15.90 -32.41
CA ARG A 417 2.60 -14.80 -32.12
C ARG A 417 1.34 -14.86 -32.97
N ALA A 418 1.50 -15.12 -34.27
CA ALA A 418 0.36 -15.28 -35.16
C ALA A 418 -0.55 -16.45 -34.76
N LEU A 419 0.05 -17.58 -34.40
CA LEU A 419 -0.68 -18.74 -33.89
C LEU A 419 -1.40 -18.45 -32.56
N LEU A 420 -0.71 -17.77 -31.61
CA LEU A 420 -1.29 -17.34 -30.34
C LEU A 420 -2.59 -16.53 -30.59
N PHE A 421 -2.50 -15.47 -31.38
CA PHE A 421 -3.66 -14.62 -31.63
C PHE A 421 -4.76 -15.31 -32.46
N LYS A 422 -4.40 -16.14 -33.41
CA LYS A 422 -5.38 -17.01 -34.09
C LYS A 422 -6.14 -17.89 -33.09
N THR A 423 -5.45 -18.48 -32.13
CA THR A 423 -6.06 -19.33 -31.11
C THR A 423 -6.98 -18.53 -30.19
N ILE A 424 -6.54 -17.35 -29.74
CA ILE A 424 -7.32 -16.47 -28.86
C ILE A 424 -8.61 -16.01 -29.56
N PHE A 425 -8.48 -15.45 -30.77
CA PHE A 425 -9.62 -14.82 -31.44
C PHE A 425 -10.55 -15.79 -32.16
N ASN A 426 -10.07 -16.95 -32.65
CA ASN A 426 -10.94 -17.95 -33.26
C ASN A 426 -11.79 -18.68 -32.21
N ARG A 427 -11.27 -18.91 -31.01
CA ARG A 427 -12.04 -19.50 -29.91
C ARG A 427 -13.05 -18.54 -29.31
N SER A 428 -12.81 -17.22 -29.35
CA SER A 428 -13.80 -16.25 -28.90
C SER A 428 -15.01 -16.17 -29.83
N LYS A 429 -14.85 -16.41 -31.16
CA LYS A 429 -15.98 -16.49 -32.10
C LYS A 429 -16.86 -17.74 -31.94
N LYS A 430 -16.35 -18.82 -31.35
CA LYS A 430 -17.14 -20.06 -31.09
C LYS A 430 -17.87 -20.06 -29.74
N ALA A 431 -17.58 -19.08 -28.87
CA ALA A 431 -18.20 -18.98 -27.54
C ALA A 431 -19.19 -17.79 -27.40
N ALA A 432 -19.40 -17.03 -28.48
CA ALA A 432 -20.45 -16.04 -28.67
C ALA A 432 -21.52 -16.57 -29.64
#